data_20eaab828b07fd8d38ea660c745a6d77
#
_entry.id   20eaab828b07fd8d38ea660c745a6d77
#
_cell.length_a   1.000
_cell.length_b   1.000
_cell.length_c   1.000
_cell.angle_alpha   90.00
_cell.angle_beta   90.00
_cell.angle_gamma   90.00
#
_symmetry.space_group_name_H-M   'P 1'
#
loop_
_entity.id
_entity.type
_entity.pdbx_description
1 polymer ?
#
loop_
_entity_poly.entity_id
_entity_poly.type
_entity_poly.pdbx_seq_one_letter_code
_entity_poly.pdbx_strand_id
1 'polypeptide(L)'
;MPTVDSRKAKLRISKFVPLPPDPSLPEILTKSEYPLPSAVAELVDNSIDSGAKQIVVRLGRTANRLDSLQVLDDGSGIEQEIFDRIMRFGFKSPHKKSDIGMYGVGLKTSSLSQAGRLWVVSKVRGKLPHGRELVKNDLSKQQLGVIESVDAREMFNSAMKTTGSGFQSDFGTIVEWRDVKDFLRSEENVEAYLKTALLDLDAHLGLVFHRFIERNQCKITIEVLQENRIVHQATVKAINPFNYPKTGARGWPKTMTLKVMRGPNEKPLSVDVTAHIWPPRTKVPEYKIRRTGGRTNTIDSQGLFFYLNDRLLIAGGWSNIRTPEAHLALARMELTLTPELQKIIEIVYTKEKAMVPISFIQALRAGVAKDGTTYPEWIDKAQTVFRTPSQTEPKLPSLPLPGLGMPQGFREVLEKSGFPKGSRV
;
A
#
# COMPACT_ATOMS: atom_id res chain seq x y z
N MET A 1 29.79 -7.84 51.70
CA MET A 1 29.42 -7.10 50.48
C MET A 1 28.20 -6.24 50.82
N PRO A 2 28.23 -4.91 50.71
CA PRO A 2 27.08 -4.07 51.04
C PRO A 2 26.01 -4.21 49.92
N THR A 3 24.81 -4.49 50.36
CA THR A 3 23.60 -4.50 49.51
C THR A 3 23.31 -3.09 49.05
N VAL A 4 23.38 -2.84 47.76
CA VAL A 4 22.97 -1.57 47.13
C VAL A 4 21.45 -1.46 47.25
N ASP A 5 20.97 -0.70 48.21
CA ASP A 5 19.57 -0.31 48.39
C ASP A 5 19.22 0.68 47.25
N SER A 6 18.62 0.15 46.20
CA SER A 6 18.14 0.95 45.08
C SER A 6 16.82 1.66 45.43
N ARG A 7 16.89 2.64 46.35
CA ARG A 7 15.82 3.62 46.55
C ARG A 7 15.74 4.46 45.28
N LYS A 8 14.81 4.09 44.36
CA LYS A 8 14.42 4.96 43.25
C LYS A 8 13.95 6.29 43.85
N ALA A 9 14.82 7.25 43.87
CA ALA A 9 14.47 8.63 44.27
C ALA A 9 13.33 9.08 43.34
N LYS A 10 12.08 9.14 43.83
CA LYS A 10 10.97 9.76 43.13
C LYS A 10 11.28 11.23 43.01
N LEU A 11 11.62 11.66 41.78
CA LEU A 11 11.77 13.09 41.48
C LEU A 11 10.46 13.81 41.83
N ARG A 12 10.54 14.88 42.62
CA ARG A 12 9.38 15.72 42.95
C ARG A 12 9.25 16.80 41.88
N ILE A 13 8.14 16.76 41.10
CA ILE A 13 7.84 17.78 40.14
C ILE A 13 7.17 18.92 40.87
N SER A 14 7.79 20.10 40.85
CA SER A 14 7.28 21.29 41.54
C SER A 14 6.19 22.04 40.77
N LYS A 15 6.26 21.97 39.39
CA LYS A 15 5.34 22.72 38.50
C LYS A 15 5.26 22.08 37.13
N PHE A 16 4.08 22.09 36.54
CA PHE A 16 3.85 21.80 35.12
C PHE A 16 3.70 23.13 34.36
N VAL A 17 4.36 23.25 33.23
CA VAL A 17 4.20 24.37 32.30
C VAL A 17 3.63 23.85 30.97
N PRO A 18 2.75 24.65 30.31
CA PRO A 18 2.30 24.29 28.96
C PRO A 18 3.48 24.16 27.99
N LEU A 19 3.44 23.13 27.15
CA LEU A 19 4.42 22.88 26.10
C LEU A 19 3.67 22.69 24.77
N PRO A 20 3.18 23.77 24.14
CA PRO A 20 2.56 23.68 22.82
C PRO A 20 3.62 23.30 21.77
N PRO A 21 3.23 22.59 20.69
CA PRO A 21 4.12 22.29 19.58
C PRO A 21 4.57 23.59 18.90
N ASP A 22 5.81 23.58 18.40
CA ASP A 22 6.33 24.69 17.60
C ASP A 22 5.53 24.86 16.29
N PRO A 23 5.25 26.10 15.83
CA PRO A 23 4.55 26.36 14.57
C PRO A 23 5.19 25.72 13.33
N SER A 24 6.49 25.42 13.37
CA SER A 24 7.22 24.73 12.27
C SER A 24 6.97 23.21 12.21
N LEU A 25 6.38 22.60 13.24
CA LEU A 25 6.17 21.15 13.29
C LEU A 25 5.41 20.61 12.06
N PRO A 26 4.34 21.26 11.53
CA PRO A 26 3.67 20.82 10.31
C PRO A 26 4.60 20.78 9.11
N GLU A 27 5.52 21.75 8.95
CA GLU A 27 6.50 21.77 7.86
C GLU A 27 7.47 20.58 7.97
N ILE A 28 7.94 20.26 9.15
CA ILE A 28 8.83 19.11 9.40
C ILE A 28 8.13 17.82 9.03
N LEU A 29 6.87 17.64 9.43
CA LEU A 29 6.08 16.45 9.10
C LEU A 29 5.84 16.27 7.60
N THR A 30 5.79 17.36 6.82
CA THR A 30 5.62 17.30 5.37
C THR A 30 6.93 17.07 4.59
N LYS A 31 8.08 17.06 5.26
CA LYS A 31 9.37 16.71 4.65
C LYS A 31 9.59 15.20 4.55
N SER A 32 8.69 14.39 5.10
CA SER A 32 8.74 12.93 4.99
C SER A 32 8.66 12.51 3.51
N GLU A 33 9.55 11.61 3.12
CA GLU A 33 9.55 11.05 1.77
C GLU A 33 8.48 9.96 1.68
N TYR A 34 7.34 10.30 1.12
CA TYR A 34 6.34 9.33 0.68
C TYR A 34 6.54 9.02 -0.80
N PRO A 35 6.65 7.75 -1.21
CA PRO A 35 6.44 7.38 -2.61
C PRO A 35 5.04 7.78 -3.06
N LEU A 36 4.88 8.25 -4.30
CA LEU A 36 3.59 8.69 -4.85
C LEU A 36 2.45 7.65 -4.61
N PRO A 37 2.64 6.35 -4.90
CA PRO A 37 1.58 5.37 -4.66
C PRO A 37 1.18 5.21 -3.20
N SER A 38 2.14 5.30 -2.27
CA SER A 38 1.88 5.23 -0.82
C SER A 38 1.12 6.47 -0.34
N ALA A 39 1.47 7.66 -0.85
CA ALA A 39 0.77 8.89 -0.54
C ALA A 39 -0.70 8.86 -1.03
N VAL A 40 -0.94 8.34 -2.22
CA VAL A 40 -2.30 8.15 -2.77
C VAL A 40 -3.08 7.12 -1.95
N ALA A 41 -2.43 6.05 -1.51
CA ALA A 41 -3.08 5.04 -0.67
C ALA A 41 -3.62 5.62 0.66
N GLU A 42 -2.96 6.62 1.26
CA GLU A 42 -3.48 7.32 2.45
C GLU A 42 -4.78 8.10 2.15
N LEU A 43 -4.94 8.60 0.93
CA LEU A 43 -6.20 9.26 0.52
C LEU A 43 -7.31 8.23 0.29
N VAL A 44 -6.97 7.08 -0.32
CA VAL A 44 -7.89 5.96 -0.53
C VAL A 44 -8.33 5.37 0.82
N ASP A 45 -7.44 5.29 1.83
CA ASP A 45 -7.80 4.89 3.20
C ASP A 45 -8.94 5.79 3.74
N ASN A 46 -8.82 7.11 3.60
CA ASN A 46 -9.85 8.05 4.05
C ASN A 46 -11.18 7.87 3.29
N SER A 47 -11.12 7.59 1.99
CA SER A 47 -12.31 7.30 1.19
C SER A 47 -13.01 6.01 1.65
N ILE A 48 -12.26 4.95 1.97
CA ILE A 48 -12.81 3.71 2.51
C ILE A 48 -13.43 3.96 3.90
N ASP A 49 -12.75 4.68 4.77
CA ASP A 49 -13.26 5.02 6.12
C ASP A 49 -14.53 5.86 6.06
N SER A 50 -14.73 6.68 5.00
CA SER A 50 -15.96 7.41 4.73
C SER A 50 -17.10 6.54 4.18
N GLY A 51 -16.84 5.26 3.91
CA GLY A 51 -17.81 4.29 3.38
C GLY A 51 -18.00 4.34 1.87
N ALA A 52 -17.04 4.92 1.15
CA ALA A 52 -17.07 4.99 -0.31
C ALA A 52 -17.13 3.61 -0.98
N LYS A 53 -17.93 3.51 -2.04
CA LYS A 53 -18.04 2.32 -2.89
C LYS A 53 -17.28 2.50 -4.20
N GLN A 54 -17.13 3.73 -4.64
CA GLN A 54 -16.39 4.07 -5.84
C GLN A 54 -15.35 5.14 -5.48
N ILE A 55 -14.11 4.86 -5.85
CA ILE A 55 -12.96 5.74 -5.61
C ILE A 55 -12.23 5.92 -6.93
N VAL A 56 -11.95 7.17 -7.30
CA VAL A 56 -11.23 7.50 -8.52
C VAL A 56 -9.95 8.23 -8.20
N VAL A 57 -8.83 7.74 -8.70
CA VAL A 57 -7.54 8.42 -8.72
C VAL A 57 -7.35 9.02 -10.11
N ARG A 58 -7.36 10.32 -10.23
CA ARG A 58 -7.33 11.03 -11.50
C ARG A 58 -6.08 11.89 -11.64
N LEU A 59 -5.30 11.65 -12.68
CA LEU A 59 -4.14 12.45 -13.02
C LEU A 59 -4.55 13.47 -14.10
N GLY A 60 -4.46 14.76 -13.79
CA GLY A 60 -4.69 15.84 -14.73
C GLY A 60 -3.43 16.14 -15.54
N ARG A 61 -3.58 16.26 -16.87
CA ARG A 61 -2.49 16.62 -17.77
C ARG A 61 -2.88 17.71 -18.75
N THR A 62 -1.91 18.53 -19.09
CA THR A 62 -1.88 19.32 -20.32
C THR A 62 -1.09 18.55 -21.40
N ALA A 63 -0.94 19.13 -22.59
CA ALA A 63 -0.15 18.49 -23.67
C ALA A 63 1.26 18.11 -23.22
N ASN A 64 1.91 18.95 -22.40
CA ASN A 64 3.34 18.88 -22.13
C ASN A 64 3.70 18.52 -20.68
N ARG A 65 2.74 18.43 -19.76
CA ARG A 65 3.00 18.13 -18.34
C ARG A 65 1.80 17.55 -17.62
N LEU A 66 2.09 16.87 -16.49
CA LEU A 66 1.09 16.60 -15.48
C LEU A 66 1.00 17.81 -14.54
N ASP A 67 -0.20 18.22 -14.16
CA ASP A 67 -0.44 19.44 -13.36
C ASP A 67 -1.22 19.20 -12.09
N SER A 68 -1.98 18.12 -11.99
CA SER A 68 -2.77 17.80 -10.81
C SER A 68 -2.94 16.30 -10.56
N LEU A 69 -3.24 15.96 -9.32
CA LEU A 69 -3.75 14.64 -8.94
C LEU A 69 -5.00 14.84 -8.08
N GLN A 70 -6.06 14.11 -8.39
CA GLN A 70 -7.30 14.12 -7.63
C GLN A 70 -7.61 12.71 -7.12
N VAL A 71 -8.11 12.61 -5.89
CA VAL A 71 -8.81 11.42 -5.39
C VAL A 71 -10.24 11.82 -5.11
N LEU A 72 -11.18 11.17 -5.80
CA LEU A 72 -12.61 11.42 -5.70
C LEU A 72 -13.29 10.19 -5.11
N ASP A 73 -14.28 10.39 -4.27
CA ASP A 73 -15.07 9.31 -3.68
C ASP A 73 -16.56 9.65 -3.58
N ASP A 74 -17.39 8.61 -3.49
CA ASP A 74 -18.81 8.66 -3.23
C ASP A 74 -19.15 8.38 -1.74
N GLY A 75 -18.21 8.64 -0.84
CA GLY A 75 -18.38 8.47 0.61
C GLY A 75 -19.36 9.47 1.22
N SER A 76 -19.52 9.41 2.53
CA SER A 76 -20.50 10.23 3.27
C SER A 76 -20.30 11.75 3.13
N GLY A 77 -19.12 12.18 2.69
CA GLY A 77 -18.70 13.58 2.75
C GLY A 77 -18.29 14.03 4.15
N ILE A 78 -17.85 15.27 4.25
CA ILE A 78 -17.39 15.91 5.49
C ILE A 78 -18.39 17.01 5.85
N GLU A 79 -18.92 16.98 7.07
CA GLU A 79 -19.79 18.03 7.57
C GLU A 79 -19.02 19.34 7.78
N GLN A 80 -19.65 20.47 7.45
CA GLN A 80 -19.01 21.79 7.50
C GLN A 80 -18.50 22.13 8.92
N GLU A 81 -19.25 21.74 9.95
CA GLU A 81 -18.97 22.02 11.35
C GLU A 81 -17.70 21.35 11.88
N ILE A 82 -17.29 20.25 11.28
CA ILE A 82 -16.09 19.50 11.69
C ILE A 82 -14.92 19.65 10.72
N PHE A 83 -15.13 20.29 9.57
CA PHE A 83 -14.13 20.32 8.49
C PHE A 83 -12.81 20.96 8.93
N ASP A 84 -12.86 22.14 9.56
CA ASP A 84 -11.66 22.83 10.05
C ASP A 84 -10.89 21.98 11.07
N ARG A 85 -11.58 21.19 11.87
CA ARG A 85 -10.96 20.27 12.83
C ARG A 85 -10.25 19.11 12.13
N ILE A 86 -10.87 18.56 11.07
CA ILE A 86 -10.27 17.49 10.26
C ILE A 86 -8.98 17.98 9.58
N MET A 87 -8.93 19.24 9.17
CA MET A 87 -7.76 19.84 8.53
C MET A 87 -6.61 20.14 9.52
N ARG A 88 -6.81 20.07 10.83
CA ARG A 88 -5.72 20.23 11.83
C ARG A 88 -4.80 19.03 11.84
N PHE A 89 -3.50 19.25 11.93
CA PHE A 89 -2.53 18.17 12.12
C PHE A 89 -2.74 17.48 13.46
N GLY A 90 -2.70 16.15 13.48
CA GLY A 90 -2.88 15.33 14.68
C GLY A 90 -4.32 15.25 15.20
N PHE A 91 -5.29 15.86 14.51
CA PHE A 91 -6.70 15.69 14.87
C PHE A 91 -7.12 14.24 14.55
N LYS A 92 -7.56 13.52 15.58
CA LYS A 92 -8.19 12.22 15.46
C LYS A 92 -9.69 12.41 15.62
N SER A 93 -10.45 12.11 14.55
CA SER A 93 -11.89 11.89 14.67
C SER A 93 -12.15 10.75 15.66
N PRO A 94 -13.29 10.69 16.35
CA PRO A 94 -13.67 9.48 17.07
C PRO A 94 -13.69 8.30 16.11
N HIS A 95 -12.63 7.48 16.16
CA HIS A 95 -12.48 6.34 15.25
C HIS A 95 -13.46 5.22 15.60
N LYS A 96 -14.11 4.68 14.60
CA LYS A 96 -14.76 3.38 14.71
C LYS A 96 -13.63 2.31 14.78
N LYS A 97 -13.89 1.19 15.44
CA LYS A 97 -12.91 0.07 15.48
C LYS A 97 -12.53 -0.47 14.09
N SER A 98 -13.35 -0.18 13.09
CA SER A 98 -13.16 -0.57 11.70
C SER A 98 -12.31 0.40 10.87
N ASP A 99 -11.97 1.59 11.39
CA ASP A 99 -11.25 2.59 10.62
C ASP A 99 -9.80 2.17 10.37
N ILE A 100 -9.30 2.52 9.18
CA ILE A 100 -7.95 2.23 8.71
C ILE A 100 -6.98 3.35 9.10
N GLY A 101 -7.50 4.58 9.22
CA GLY A 101 -6.73 5.76 9.61
C GLY A 101 -6.25 5.68 11.05
N MET A 102 -4.92 5.64 11.26
CA MET A 102 -4.33 5.42 12.60
C MET A 102 -3.96 6.70 13.36
N TYR A 103 -3.47 7.73 12.65
CA TYR A 103 -2.71 8.82 13.27
C TYR A 103 -3.32 10.21 13.13
N GLY A 104 -4.36 10.40 12.29
CA GLY A 104 -4.97 11.72 12.02
C GLY A 104 -4.04 12.72 11.31
N VAL A 105 -2.93 12.25 10.76
CA VAL A 105 -1.95 13.07 10.01
C VAL A 105 -1.87 12.68 8.54
N GLY A 106 -2.31 11.46 8.16
CA GLY A 106 -2.13 10.86 6.85
C GLY A 106 -2.52 11.79 5.70
N LEU A 107 -3.75 12.33 5.69
CA LEU A 107 -4.23 13.24 4.64
C LEU A 107 -3.26 14.41 4.39
N LYS A 108 -2.82 15.11 5.44
CA LYS A 108 -2.01 16.32 5.33
C LYS A 108 -0.56 16.02 5.02
N THR A 109 0.04 15.04 5.74
CA THR A 109 1.46 14.70 5.56
C THR A 109 1.70 14.04 4.20
N SER A 110 0.88 13.08 3.78
CA SER A 110 1.00 12.45 2.47
C SER A 110 0.81 13.47 1.35
N SER A 111 -0.24 14.30 1.42
CA SER A 111 -0.53 15.30 0.40
C SER A 111 0.58 16.36 0.29
N LEU A 112 0.94 16.99 1.40
CA LEU A 112 1.93 18.08 1.38
C LEU A 112 3.39 17.59 1.29
N SER A 113 3.63 16.28 1.41
CA SER A 113 4.89 15.69 0.99
C SER A 113 5.05 15.68 -0.54
N GLN A 114 3.93 15.56 -1.26
CA GLN A 114 3.88 15.47 -2.74
C GLN A 114 3.62 16.81 -3.41
N ALA A 115 2.80 17.68 -2.82
CA ALA A 115 2.23 18.86 -3.45
C ALA A 115 2.53 20.15 -2.68
N GLY A 116 2.56 21.27 -3.40
CA GLY A 116 2.65 22.61 -2.83
C GLY A 116 1.31 23.07 -2.27
N ARG A 117 0.19 22.59 -2.83
CA ARG A 117 -1.17 22.94 -2.43
C ARG A 117 -2.05 21.71 -2.30
N LEU A 118 -2.85 21.69 -1.24
CA LEU A 118 -3.86 20.68 -0.99
C LEU A 118 -5.23 21.36 -0.95
N TRP A 119 -6.11 20.98 -1.85
CA TRP A 119 -7.53 21.34 -1.81
C TRP A 119 -8.36 20.13 -1.39
N VAL A 120 -9.29 20.37 -0.47
CA VAL A 120 -10.29 19.36 -0.09
C VAL A 120 -11.66 20.01 -0.27
N VAL A 121 -12.46 19.45 -1.16
CA VAL A 121 -13.86 19.88 -1.39
C VAL A 121 -14.77 18.72 -1.09
N SER A 122 -15.78 18.94 -0.27
CA SER A 122 -16.66 17.87 0.16
C SER A 122 -18.13 18.32 0.20
N LYS A 123 -19.01 17.36 -0.06
CA LYS A 123 -20.45 17.55 -0.07
C LYS A 123 -21.12 16.38 0.62
N VAL A 124 -21.84 16.66 1.67
CA VAL A 124 -22.76 15.72 2.31
C VAL A 124 -24.05 15.66 1.50
N ARG A 125 -24.70 14.50 1.46
CA ARG A 125 -25.97 14.29 0.75
C ARG A 125 -27.02 15.36 1.17
N GLY A 126 -27.60 16.04 0.19
CA GLY A 126 -28.62 17.07 0.40
C GLY A 126 -28.08 18.43 0.87
N LYS A 127 -26.76 18.60 1.06
CA LYS A 127 -26.14 19.87 1.44
C LYS A 127 -25.37 20.51 0.26
N LEU A 128 -24.92 21.74 0.44
CA LEU A 128 -24.04 22.42 -0.51
C LEU A 128 -22.58 21.96 -0.32
N PRO A 129 -21.79 21.92 -1.39
CA PRO A 129 -20.36 21.64 -1.26
C PRO A 129 -19.63 22.80 -0.61
N HIS A 130 -18.59 22.50 0.13
CA HIS A 130 -17.67 23.44 0.76
C HIS A 130 -16.25 22.91 0.70
N GLY A 131 -15.26 23.80 0.81
CA GLY A 131 -13.86 23.39 0.61
C GLY A 131 -12.88 24.12 1.51
N ARG A 132 -11.68 23.53 1.61
CA ARG A 132 -10.53 24.07 2.34
C ARG A 132 -9.26 23.91 1.54
N GLU A 133 -8.35 24.87 1.74
CA GLU A 133 -7.01 24.85 1.16
C GLU A 133 -5.94 24.86 2.25
N LEU A 134 -4.91 24.04 2.05
CA LEU A 134 -3.63 24.15 2.76
C LEU A 134 -2.53 24.43 1.75
N VAL A 135 -1.74 25.45 2.02
CA VAL A 135 -0.55 25.81 1.25
C VAL A 135 0.69 25.42 2.03
N LYS A 136 1.57 24.62 1.43
CA LYS A 136 2.75 24.07 2.10
C LYS A 136 3.66 25.14 2.71
N ASN A 137 3.93 26.20 1.94
CA ASN A 137 4.81 27.29 2.36
C ASN A 137 4.19 28.19 3.45
N ASP A 138 2.91 28.04 3.72
CA ASP A 138 2.17 28.83 4.71
C ASP A 138 1.81 28.05 5.96
N LEU A 139 2.29 26.81 6.11
CA LEU A 139 1.95 25.95 7.27
C LEU A 139 2.39 26.54 8.61
N SER A 140 3.53 27.22 8.64
CA SER A 140 4.02 27.91 9.85
C SER A 140 3.13 29.07 10.28
N LYS A 141 2.37 29.67 9.35
CA LYS A 141 1.36 30.70 9.66
C LYS A 141 0.13 30.14 10.34
N GLN A 142 -0.03 28.80 10.37
CA GLN A 142 -1.18 28.09 10.94
C GLN A 142 -2.53 28.56 10.37
N GLN A 143 -2.55 28.92 9.09
CA GLN A 143 -3.74 29.41 8.39
C GLN A 143 -4.36 28.32 7.53
N LEU A 144 -5.68 28.29 7.52
CA LEU A 144 -6.50 27.41 6.67
C LEU A 144 -7.32 28.28 5.71
N GLY A 145 -7.10 28.10 4.42
CA GLY A 145 -7.92 28.78 3.40
C GLY A 145 -9.33 28.20 3.36
N VAL A 146 -10.32 29.06 3.27
CA VAL A 146 -11.71 28.68 3.02
C VAL A 146 -12.00 28.97 1.55
N ILE A 147 -12.36 27.93 0.78
CA ILE A 147 -12.71 28.07 -0.63
C ILE A 147 -14.10 28.69 -0.73
N GLU A 148 -14.25 29.69 -1.57
CA GLU A 148 -15.53 30.35 -1.82
C GLU A 148 -16.60 29.34 -2.25
N SER A 149 -17.84 29.54 -1.79
CA SER A 149 -18.93 28.57 -2.03
C SER A 149 -19.23 28.36 -3.51
N VAL A 150 -19.05 29.39 -4.34
CA VAL A 150 -19.23 29.29 -5.79
C VAL A 150 -18.17 28.40 -6.40
N ASP A 151 -16.90 28.63 -6.04
CA ASP A 151 -15.75 27.86 -6.53
C ASP A 151 -15.82 26.42 -6.06
N ALA A 152 -16.15 26.19 -4.78
CA ALA A 152 -16.34 24.84 -4.25
C ALA A 152 -17.43 24.05 -4.99
N ARG A 153 -18.53 24.73 -5.39
CA ARG A 153 -19.61 24.13 -6.18
C ARG A 153 -19.16 23.81 -7.58
N GLU A 154 -18.45 24.71 -8.22
CA GLU A 154 -17.94 24.53 -9.57
C GLU A 154 -16.91 23.37 -9.62
N MET A 155 -15.94 23.36 -8.71
CA MET A 155 -14.97 22.29 -8.56
C MET A 155 -15.65 20.94 -8.35
N PHE A 156 -16.62 20.87 -7.41
CA PHE A 156 -17.33 19.63 -7.12
C PHE A 156 -18.08 19.12 -8.36
N ASN A 157 -18.86 19.97 -9.00
CA ASN A 157 -19.65 19.57 -10.18
C ASN A 157 -18.75 19.19 -11.37
N SER A 158 -17.68 19.93 -11.61
CA SER A 158 -16.73 19.65 -12.70
C SER A 158 -16.05 18.31 -12.47
N ALA A 159 -15.52 18.05 -11.27
CA ALA A 159 -14.79 16.83 -10.99
C ALA A 159 -15.69 15.59 -10.97
N MET A 160 -16.90 15.69 -10.35
CA MET A 160 -17.82 14.57 -10.19
C MET A 160 -18.61 14.22 -11.46
N LYS A 161 -18.67 15.12 -12.46
CA LYS A 161 -19.44 14.95 -13.70
C LYS A 161 -18.54 15.06 -14.94
N THR A 162 -17.28 14.74 -14.82
CA THR A 162 -16.32 14.82 -15.92
C THR A 162 -16.72 13.91 -17.07
N THR A 163 -16.67 14.43 -18.28
CA THR A 163 -17.02 13.71 -19.52
C THR A 163 -16.09 12.50 -19.74
N GLY A 164 -16.67 11.34 -20.00
CA GLY A 164 -15.93 10.09 -20.23
C GLY A 164 -15.56 9.32 -18.96
N SER A 165 -15.76 9.92 -17.77
CA SER A 165 -15.64 9.17 -16.53
C SER A 165 -16.83 8.23 -16.33
N GLY A 166 -16.57 7.00 -15.90
CA GLY A 166 -17.61 6.06 -15.45
C GLY A 166 -18.08 6.36 -14.02
N PHE A 167 -17.56 7.41 -13.39
CA PHE A 167 -17.85 7.82 -12.03
C PHE A 167 -18.72 9.07 -12.01
N GLN A 168 -19.83 9.01 -11.32
CA GLN A 168 -20.72 10.16 -11.07
C GLN A 168 -21.29 10.05 -9.67
N SER A 169 -21.21 11.13 -8.90
CA SER A 169 -21.86 11.23 -7.58
C SER A 169 -22.34 12.65 -7.31
N ASP A 170 -23.44 12.76 -6.57
CA ASP A 170 -23.98 14.04 -6.09
C ASP A 170 -23.50 14.39 -4.67
N PHE A 171 -22.69 13.56 -4.05
CA PHE A 171 -22.09 13.75 -2.72
C PHE A 171 -20.76 12.98 -2.66
N GLY A 172 -19.95 13.25 -1.64
CA GLY A 172 -18.63 12.65 -1.46
C GLY A 172 -17.55 13.68 -1.25
N THR A 173 -16.30 13.27 -1.48
CA THR A 173 -15.13 14.11 -1.25
C THR A 173 -14.20 14.12 -2.45
N ILE A 174 -13.59 15.25 -2.70
CA ILE A 174 -12.51 15.48 -3.66
C ILE A 174 -11.30 15.96 -2.88
N VAL A 175 -10.21 15.25 -2.98
CA VAL A 175 -8.89 15.68 -2.54
C VAL A 175 -8.06 15.98 -3.77
N GLU A 176 -7.59 17.20 -3.93
CA GLU A 176 -6.82 17.63 -5.10
C GLU A 176 -5.45 18.16 -4.70
N TRP A 177 -4.42 17.69 -5.37
CA TRP A 177 -3.04 18.14 -5.27
C TRP A 177 -2.69 19.04 -6.46
N ARG A 178 -2.10 20.18 -6.16
CA ARG A 178 -1.53 21.12 -7.14
C ARG A 178 -0.05 21.34 -6.82
N ASP A 179 0.71 21.76 -7.83
CA ASP A 179 2.16 21.95 -7.70
C ASP A 179 2.85 20.65 -7.23
N VAL A 180 2.52 19.53 -7.88
CA VAL A 180 3.04 18.19 -7.52
C VAL A 180 4.51 18.10 -7.93
N LYS A 181 5.40 17.80 -6.96
CA LYS A 181 6.87 17.85 -7.15
C LYS A 181 7.38 16.98 -8.29
N ASP A 182 6.90 15.72 -8.35
CA ASP A 182 7.40 14.77 -9.33
C ASP A 182 6.84 15.03 -10.74
N PHE A 183 5.75 15.78 -10.84
CA PHE A 183 5.16 16.17 -12.12
C PHE A 183 6.02 17.19 -12.84
N LEU A 184 6.73 18.07 -12.12
CA LEU A 184 7.67 19.03 -12.70
C LEU A 184 8.90 18.34 -13.32
N ARG A 185 9.30 17.18 -12.83
CA ARG A 185 10.40 16.38 -13.39
C ARG A 185 10.00 15.58 -14.63
N SER A 186 8.71 15.47 -14.91
CA SER A 186 8.17 14.71 -16.03
C SER A 186 8.11 15.50 -17.35
N GLU A 187 8.47 16.80 -17.36
CA GLU A 187 8.34 17.68 -18.53
C GLU A 187 9.13 17.20 -19.75
N GLU A 188 10.26 16.51 -19.56
CA GLU A 188 11.07 15.97 -20.64
C GLU A 188 10.43 14.74 -21.32
N ASN A 189 9.65 13.93 -20.59
CA ASN A 189 8.98 12.75 -21.14
C ASN A 189 7.71 12.37 -20.36
N VAL A 190 6.66 13.16 -20.54
CA VAL A 190 5.36 13.02 -19.87
C VAL A 190 4.76 11.63 -20.09
N GLU A 191 4.86 11.05 -21.29
CA GLU A 191 4.26 9.74 -21.60
C GLU A 191 4.96 8.61 -20.85
N ALA A 192 6.30 8.61 -20.80
CA ALA A 192 7.04 7.58 -20.07
C ALA A 192 6.80 7.66 -18.55
N TYR A 193 6.79 8.89 -18.01
CA TYR A 193 6.47 9.11 -16.60
C TYR A 193 5.06 8.66 -16.27
N LEU A 194 4.07 9.09 -17.08
CA LEU A 194 2.66 8.72 -16.89
C LEU A 194 2.47 7.20 -16.91
N LYS A 195 3.09 6.51 -17.88
CA LYS A 195 3.05 5.05 -17.97
C LYS A 195 3.58 4.39 -16.72
N THR A 196 4.71 4.85 -16.19
CA THR A 196 5.32 4.32 -14.96
C THR A 196 4.42 4.61 -13.76
N ALA A 197 3.94 5.85 -13.60
CA ALA A 197 3.07 6.23 -12.50
C ALA A 197 1.75 5.43 -12.47
N LEU A 198 1.14 5.20 -13.64
CA LEU A 198 -0.08 4.38 -13.76
C LEU A 198 0.16 2.92 -13.34
N LEU A 199 1.30 2.34 -13.77
CA LEU A 199 1.66 0.97 -13.40
C LEU A 199 1.95 0.84 -11.90
N ASP A 200 2.66 1.78 -11.32
CA ASP A 200 3.00 1.79 -9.90
C ASP A 200 1.77 2.00 -9.01
N LEU A 201 0.87 2.91 -9.41
CA LEU A 201 -0.41 3.13 -8.74
C LEU A 201 -1.30 1.87 -8.80
N ASP A 202 -1.50 1.28 -10.00
CA ASP A 202 -2.31 0.05 -10.15
C ASP A 202 -1.76 -1.09 -9.29
N ALA A 203 -0.44 -1.31 -9.34
CA ALA A 203 0.21 -2.37 -8.57
C ALA A 203 0.10 -2.14 -7.05
N HIS A 204 0.38 -0.92 -6.59
CA HIS A 204 0.37 -0.60 -5.17
C HIS A 204 -1.06 -0.63 -4.59
N LEU A 205 -2.01 0.04 -5.24
CA LEU A 205 -3.40 0.07 -4.76
C LEU A 205 -4.04 -1.33 -4.85
N GLY A 206 -3.75 -2.08 -5.93
CA GLY A 206 -4.20 -3.46 -6.08
C GLY A 206 -3.68 -4.39 -5.00
N LEU A 207 -2.44 -4.18 -4.52
CA LEU A 207 -1.84 -4.95 -3.43
C LEU A 207 -2.41 -4.53 -2.07
N VAL A 208 -2.40 -3.23 -1.78
CA VAL A 208 -2.77 -2.69 -0.47
C VAL A 208 -4.24 -2.94 -0.14
N PHE A 209 -5.11 -2.77 -1.14
CA PHE A 209 -6.57 -2.87 -0.98
C PHE A 209 -7.17 -4.16 -1.56
N HIS A 210 -6.36 -5.20 -1.83
CA HIS A 210 -6.83 -6.40 -2.51
C HIS A 210 -8.04 -7.04 -1.82
N ARG A 211 -8.11 -7.09 -0.49
CA ARG A 211 -9.24 -7.69 0.23
C ARG A 211 -10.54 -6.90 0.02
N PHE A 212 -10.47 -5.57 0.02
CA PHE A 212 -11.64 -4.72 -0.27
C PHE A 212 -12.13 -4.90 -1.69
N ILE A 213 -11.20 -5.00 -2.66
CA ILE A 213 -11.52 -5.20 -4.08
C ILE A 213 -12.09 -6.60 -4.32
N GLU A 214 -11.46 -7.66 -3.77
CA GLU A 214 -11.92 -9.05 -3.91
C GLU A 214 -13.32 -9.27 -3.34
N ARG A 215 -13.66 -8.59 -2.26
CA ARG A 215 -14.97 -8.66 -1.61
C ARG A 215 -15.99 -7.70 -2.18
N ASN A 216 -15.66 -6.97 -3.25
CA ASN A 216 -16.50 -5.92 -3.85
C ASN A 216 -16.98 -4.86 -2.85
N GLN A 217 -16.17 -4.57 -1.84
CA GLN A 217 -16.47 -3.54 -0.83
C GLN A 217 -16.24 -2.14 -1.39
N CYS A 218 -15.23 -1.99 -2.26
CA CYS A 218 -15.00 -0.78 -3.04
C CYS A 218 -14.46 -1.11 -4.44
N LYS A 219 -14.67 -0.18 -5.38
CA LYS A 219 -14.08 -0.17 -6.71
C LYS A 219 -13.13 1.01 -6.81
N ILE A 220 -11.85 0.77 -7.14
CA ILE A 220 -10.85 1.81 -7.37
C ILE A 220 -10.60 1.90 -8.87
N THR A 221 -10.64 3.11 -9.42
CA THR A 221 -10.40 3.40 -10.83
C THR A 221 -9.30 4.43 -10.96
N ILE A 222 -8.38 4.25 -11.89
CA ILE A 222 -7.34 5.24 -12.22
C ILE A 222 -7.72 5.87 -13.56
N GLU A 223 -7.71 7.19 -13.63
CA GLU A 223 -8.08 7.97 -14.82
C GLU A 223 -7.00 8.98 -15.17
N VAL A 224 -6.90 9.31 -16.44
CA VAL A 224 -6.12 10.45 -16.95
C VAL A 224 -7.06 11.44 -17.60
N LEU A 225 -7.07 12.66 -17.05
CA LEU A 225 -7.86 13.78 -17.53
C LEU A 225 -7.00 14.69 -18.42
N GLN A 226 -7.44 14.97 -19.63
CA GLN A 226 -6.84 15.95 -20.54
C GLN A 226 -7.94 16.82 -21.14
N GLU A 227 -7.81 18.13 -21.05
CA GLU A 227 -8.76 19.08 -21.63
C GLU A 227 -10.23 18.76 -21.29
N ASN A 228 -10.51 18.48 -20.00
CA ASN A 228 -11.82 18.11 -19.46
C ASN A 228 -12.41 16.79 -19.99
N ARG A 229 -11.58 15.92 -20.61
CA ARG A 229 -11.98 14.58 -21.06
C ARG A 229 -11.11 13.50 -20.45
N ILE A 230 -11.70 12.37 -20.13
CA ILE A 230 -10.95 11.17 -19.71
C ILE A 230 -10.38 10.51 -20.96
N VAL A 231 -9.05 10.50 -21.07
CA VAL A 231 -8.31 9.89 -22.20
C VAL A 231 -7.78 8.49 -21.87
N HIS A 232 -7.72 8.13 -20.58
CA HIS A 232 -7.38 6.79 -20.12
C HIS A 232 -8.18 6.47 -18.87
N GLN A 233 -8.66 5.22 -18.78
CA GLN A 233 -9.35 4.71 -17.60
C GLN A 233 -9.03 3.23 -17.41
N ALA A 234 -8.68 2.85 -16.19
CA ALA A 234 -8.44 1.47 -15.80
C ALA A 234 -8.99 1.18 -14.40
N THR A 235 -9.67 0.05 -14.24
CA THR A 235 -10.08 -0.42 -12.91
C THR A 235 -8.95 -1.20 -12.27
N VAL A 236 -8.56 -0.82 -11.06
CA VAL A 236 -7.53 -1.50 -10.26
C VAL A 236 -7.99 -2.93 -9.94
N LYS A 237 -7.12 -3.88 -10.22
CA LYS A 237 -7.39 -5.30 -9.95
C LYS A 237 -6.71 -5.72 -8.66
N ALA A 238 -7.41 -6.55 -7.88
CA ALA A 238 -6.84 -7.12 -6.66
C ALA A 238 -5.55 -7.90 -6.95
N ILE A 239 -4.51 -7.63 -6.15
CA ILE A 239 -3.23 -8.34 -6.17
C ILE A 239 -3.07 -9.02 -4.81
N ASN A 240 -3.69 -10.18 -4.65
CA ASN A 240 -3.62 -10.92 -3.40
C ASN A 240 -2.29 -11.66 -3.28
N PRO A 241 -1.41 -11.29 -2.31
CA PRO A 241 -0.10 -11.90 -2.14
C PRO A 241 -0.15 -13.37 -1.69
N PHE A 242 -1.34 -13.88 -1.36
CA PHE A 242 -1.57 -15.26 -0.94
C PHE A 242 -2.40 -16.06 -1.94
N ASN A 243 -2.85 -15.46 -3.04
CA ASN A 243 -3.56 -16.16 -4.11
C ASN A 243 -2.55 -16.82 -5.08
N TYR A 244 -1.84 -17.83 -4.58
CA TYR A 244 -0.94 -18.64 -5.38
C TYR A 244 -1.63 -19.95 -5.84
N PRO A 245 -1.17 -20.55 -6.96
CA PRO A 245 -1.72 -21.82 -7.42
C PRO A 245 -1.64 -22.90 -6.34
N LYS A 246 -2.66 -23.77 -6.26
CA LYS A 246 -2.68 -24.93 -5.33
C LYS A 246 -1.51 -25.92 -5.49
N THR A 247 -0.65 -25.69 -6.48
CA THR A 247 0.62 -26.41 -6.71
C THR A 247 1.75 -26.00 -5.73
N GLY A 248 1.44 -25.19 -4.69
CA GLY A 248 2.34 -24.89 -3.60
C GLY A 248 2.75 -26.14 -2.79
N ALA A 249 3.49 -25.93 -1.72
CA ALA A 249 3.87 -27.02 -0.83
C ALA A 249 2.62 -27.71 -0.27
N ARG A 250 2.53 -29.03 -0.41
CA ARG A 250 1.39 -29.82 0.09
C ARG A 250 1.23 -29.61 1.59
N GLY A 251 -0.01 -29.40 2.05
CA GLY A 251 -0.31 -29.19 3.46
C GLY A 251 -0.13 -27.75 3.97
N TRP A 252 0.14 -26.78 3.09
CA TRP A 252 0.19 -25.34 3.41
C TRP A 252 -0.98 -24.61 2.75
N PRO A 253 -1.46 -23.46 3.32
CA PRO A 253 -0.93 -22.75 4.51
C PRO A 253 -1.26 -23.43 5.84
N LYS A 254 -0.53 -23.04 6.93
CA LYS A 254 -0.77 -23.48 8.31
C LYS A 254 -0.90 -22.30 9.25
N THR A 255 -1.90 -22.34 10.14
CA THR A 255 -2.06 -21.34 11.20
C THR A 255 -1.33 -21.78 12.44
N MET A 256 -0.45 -20.91 12.94
CA MET A 256 0.30 -21.06 14.19
C MET A 256 -0.27 -20.12 15.24
N THR A 257 -0.46 -20.59 16.46
CA THR A 257 -0.88 -19.76 17.58
C THR A 257 0.34 -19.36 18.41
N LEU A 258 0.60 -18.06 18.50
CA LEU A 258 1.69 -17.48 19.27
C LEU A 258 1.19 -17.09 20.67
N LYS A 259 2.08 -17.18 21.67
CA LYS A 259 1.84 -16.71 23.05
C LYS A 259 2.78 -15.55 23.34
N VAL A 260 2.33 -14.33 23.05
CA VAL A 260 3.16 -13.10 23.17
C VAL A 260 3.07 -12.57 24.59
N MET A 261 4.20 -12.52 25.30
CA MET A 261 4.29 -11.93 26.64
C MET A 261 4.21 -10.41 26.55
N ARG A 262 3.36 -9.79 27.39
CA ARG A 262 3.16 -8.34 27.46
C ARG A 262 3.90 -7.69 28.64
N GLY A 263 4.07 -8.45 29.69
CA GLY A 263 4.77 -8.05 30.92
C GLY A 263 4.97 -9.21 31.87
N PRO A 264 5.73 -9.02 32.96
CA PRO A 264 6.12 -10.11 33.87
C PRO A 264 4.94 -10.80 34.56
N ASN A 265 3.84 -10.07 34.81
CA ASN A 265 2.67 -10.56 35.54
C ASN A 265 1.39 -10.55 34.69
N GLU A 266 1.51 -10.37 33.38
CA GLU A 266 0.36 -10.35 32.46
C GLU A 266 0.16 -11.70 31.79
N LYS A 267 -1.12 -12.04 31.53
CA LYS A 267 -1.43 -13.22 30.71
C LYS A 267 -0.89 -13.01 29.27
N PRO A 268 -0.26 -14.04 28.69
CA PRO A 268 0.18 -13.97 27.31
C PRO A 268 -0.97 -13.64 26.36
N LEU A 269 -0.71 -12.76 25.38
CA LEU A 269 -1.64 -12.52 24.30
C LEU A 269 -1.56 -13.67 23.29
N SER A 270 -2.70 -14.29 23.00
CA SER A 270 -2.81 -15.32 21.97
C SER A 270 -2.99 -14.65 20.60
N VAL A 271 -2.11 -14.93 19.66
CA VAL A 271 -2.09 -14.34 18.34
C VAL A 271 -1.98 -15.43 17.28
N ASP A 272 -2.91 -15.49 16.36
CA ASP A 272 -2.85 -16.41 15.23
C ASP A 272 -2.13 -15.76 14.05
N VAL A 273 -1.17 -16.49 13.50
CA VAL A 273 -0.44 -16.12 12.27
C VAL A 273 -0.57 -17.25 11.26
N THR A 274 -0.71 -16.92 9.98
CA THR A 274 -0.83 -17.93 8.93
C THR A 274 0.46 -17.97 8.10
N ALA A 275 1.14 -19.12 8.17
CA ALA A 275 2.38 -19.38 7.45
C ALA A 275 2.07 -20.00 6.09
N HIS A 276 2.60 -19.40 5.03
CA HIS A 276 2.45 -19.81 3.64
C HIS A 276 3.79 -20.23 3.05
N ILE A 277 3.76 -21.18 2.11
CA ILE A 277 4.90 -21.52 1.27
C ILE A 277 4.42 -21.43 -0.18
N TRP A 278 4.91 -20.42 -0.90
CA TRP A 278 4.62 -20.25 -2.32
C TRP A 278 5.18 -21.41 -3.14
N PRO A 279 4.58 -21.76 -4.27
CA PRO A 279 5.17 -22.71 -5.20
C PRO A 279 6.47 -22.15 -5.79
N PRO A 280 7.38 -23.02 -6.24
CA PRO A 280 8.59 -22.59 -6.94
C PRO A 280 8.26 -21.69 -8.13
N ARG A 281 9.13 -20.73 -8.44
CA ARG A 281 8.95 -19.74 -9.52
C ARG A 281 8.58 -20.39 -10.86
N THR A 282 9.16 -21.53 -11.17
CA THR A 282 8.88 -22.31 -12.39
C THR A 282 7.45 -22.81 -12.51
N LYS A 283 6.70 -22.87 -11.39
CA LYS A 283 5.28 -23.28 -11.36
C LYS A 283 4.30 -22.11 -11.33
N VAL A 284 4.80 -20.89 -11.27
CA VAL A 284 3.96 -19.69 -11.23
C VAL A 284 4.17 -18.90 -12.51
N PRO A 285 3.13 -18.62 -13.30
CA PRO A 285 3.23 -17.78 -14.49
C PRO A 285 3.86 -16.43 -14.16
N GLU A 286 4.77 -15.95 -14.99
CA GLU A 286 5.55 -14.73 -14.73
C GLU A 286 4.66 -13.50 -14.49
N TYR A 287 3.53 -13.39 -15.20
CA TYR A 287 2.57 -12.31 -15.00
C TYR A 287 1.95 -12.32 -13.59
N LYS A 288 1.79 -13.50 -12.95
CA LYS A 288 1.32 -13.59 -11.55
C LYS A 288 2.41 -13.17 -10.58
N ILE A 289 3.69 -13.51 -10.88
CA ILE A 289 4.84 -13.11 -10.07
C ILE A 289 5.00 -11.59 -10.09
N ARG A 290 4.90 -10.97 -11.26
CA ARG A 290 4.97 -9.51 -11.43
C ARG A 290 3.84 -8.77 -10.69
N ARG A 291 2.67 -9.41 -10.53
CA ARG A 291 1.50 -8.84 -9.83
C ARG A 291 1.50 -9.06 -8.33
N THR A 292 2.41 -9.83 -7.77
CA THR A 292 2.49 -10.04 -6.33
C THR A 292 3.30 -8.96 -5.64
N GLY A 293 2.86 -7.72 -5.77
CA GLY A 293 3.39 -6.58 -5.04
C GLY A 293 4.18 -5.56 -5.84
N GLY A 294 4.04 -5.53 -7.18
CA GLY A 294 4.78 -4.58 -8.03
C GLY A 294 6.31 -4.77 -7.99
N ARG A 295 6.81 -5.67 -7.15
CA ARG A 295 8.22 -5.99 -7.02
C ARG A 295 8.54 -7.18 -7.91
N THR A 296 9.49 -7.00 -8.80
CA THR A 296 10.00 -8.05 -9.69
C THR A 296 10.79 -9.11 -8.96
N ASN A 297 11.20 -8.83 -7.72
CA ASN A 297 12.07 -9.69 -6.92
C ASN A 297 11.26 -10.45 -5.85
N THR A 298 11.28 -11.79 -5.94
CA THR A 298 10.65 -12.66 -4.95
C THR A 298 11.30 -12.56 -3.56
N ILE A 299 12.57 -12.12 -3.48
CA ILE A 299 13.28 -11.90 -2.22
C ILE A 299 12.58 -10.80 -1.40
N ASP A 300 12.12 -9.73 -2.03
CA ASP A 300 11.44 -8.63 -1.36
C ASP A 300 10.03 -9.00 -0.87
N SER A 301 9.47 -10.10 -1.38
CA SER A 301 8.14 -10.56 -1.02
C SER A 301 8.13 -11.63 0.08
N GLN A 302 9.29 -12.01 0.63
CA GLN A 302 9.38 -12.93 1.76
C GLN A 302 9.06 -12.24 3.08
N GLY A 303 8.65 -13.00 4.10
CA GLY A 303 8.51 -12.49 5.47
C GLY A 303 7.08 -12.17 5.87
N LEU A 304 6.91 -11.11 6.65
CA LEU A 304 5.65 -10.79 7.33
C LEU A 304 4.78 -9.84 6.50
N PHE A 305 3.49 -10.13 6.48
CA PHE A 305 2.44 -9.31 5.87
C PHE A 305 1.48 -8.87 6.97
N PHE A 306 1.51 -7.59 7.29
CA PHE A 306 0.70 -7.03 8.37
C PHE A 306 -0.59 -6.42 7.84
N TYR A 307 -1.72 -6.84 8.37
CA TYR A 307 -3.04 -6.31 8.03
C TYR A 307 -3.66 -5.57 9.21
N LEU A 308 -4.36 -4.50 8.91
CA LEU A 308 -5.26 -3.80 9.83
C LEU A 308 -6.60 -3.59 9.14
N ASN A 309 -7.68 -4.13 9.72
CA ASN A 309 -9.03 -4.00 9.18
C ASN A 309 -9.10 -4.29 7.67
N ASP A 310 -8.49 -5.40 7.24
CA ASP A 310 -8.37 -5.84 5.84
C ASP A 310 -7.43 -5.02 4.93
N ARG A 311 -6.89 -3.89 5.40
CA ARG A 311 -5.86 -3.14 4.69
C ARG A 311 -4.49 -3.77 4.92
N LEU A 312 -3.76 -4.07 3.85
CA LEU A 312 -2.38 -4.51 3.94
C LEU A 312 -1.47 -3.30 4.24
N LEU A 313 -0.93 -3.24 5.47
CA LEU A 313 -0.03 -2.16 5.89
C LEU A 313 1.39 -2.35 5.37
N ILE A 314 1.92 -3.57 5.56
CA ILE A 314 3.30 -3.91 5.19
C ILE A 314 3.28 -5.21 4.40
N ALA A 315 3.90 -5.20 3.24
CA ALA A 315 3.96 -6.30 2.31
C ALA A 315 5.35 -6.93 2.29
N GLY A 316 5.57 -7.93 3.14
CA GLY A 316 6.84 -8.64 3.22
C GLY A 316 7.90 -7.94 4.07
N GLY A 317 9.12 -8.48 4.03
CA GLY A 317 10.19 -8.11 4.94
C GLY A 317 10.12 -8.87 6.27
N TRP A 318 11.24 -8.91 6.97
CA TRP A 318 11.35 -9.71 8.21
C TRP A 318 11.28 -8.88 9.50
N SER A 319 11.10 -7.56 9.42
CA SER A 319 10.95 -6.67 10.60
C SER A 319 11.98 -6.96 11.70
N ASN A 320 13.25 -7.07 11.36
CA ASN A 320 14.39 -7.41 12.23
C ASN A 320 14.36 -8.82 12.87
N ILE A 321 13.44 -9.71 12.48
CA ILE A 321 13.39 -11.10 12.98
C ILE A 321 14.55 -11.91 12.39
N ARG A 322 14.89 -11.65 11.12
CA ARG A 322 15.99 -12.27 10.39
C ARG A 322 16.38 -11.45 9.16
N THR A 323 17.56 -11.75 8.61
CA THR A 323 18.00 -11.17 7.33
C THR A 323 17.27 -11.84 6.15
N PRO A 324 16.89 -11.08 5.11
CA PRO A 324 16.36 -11.66 3.88
C PRO A 324 17.38 -12.57 3.19
N GLU A 325 16.92 -13.75 2.75
CA GLU A 325 17.73 -14.76 2.09
C GLU A 325 17.02 -15.26 0.83
N ALA A 326 17.78 -15.51 -0.26
CA ALA A 326 17.20 -15.92 -1.55
C ALA A 326 16.32 -17.19 -1.44
N HIS A 327 16.76 -18.17 -0.65
CA HIS A 327 16.05 -19.44 -0.49
C HIS A 327 14.81 -19.34 0.43
N LEU A 328 14.55 -18.20 1.03
CA LEU A 328 13.32 -17.91 1.75
C LEU A 328 12.30 -17.10 0.94
N ALA A 329 12.57 -16.83 -0.32
CA ALA A 329 11.68 -16.06 -1.19
C ALA A 329 10.24 -16.60 -1.25
N LEU A 330 10.03 -17.87 -0.94
CA LEU A 330 8.72 -18.51 -0.94
C LEU A 330 8.01 -18.46 0.43
N ALA A 331 8.70 -18.07 1.49
CA ALA A 331 8.16 -18.01 2.84
C ALA A 331 7.42 -16.70 3.07
N ARG A 332 6.11 -16.75 3.30
CA ARG A 332 5.28 -15.59 3.62
C ARG A 332 4.41 -15.89 4.83
N MET A 333 4.23 -14.91 5.68
CA MET A 333 3.41 -15.05 6.88
C MET A 333 2.41 -13.91 6.98
N GLU A 334 1.16 -14.25 7.09
CA GLU A 334 0.05 -13.32 7.24
C GLU A 334 -0.27 -13.10 8.72
N LEU A 335 -0.44 -11.84 9.10
CA LEU A 335 -0.74 -11.41 10.47
C LEU A 335 -1.73 -10.25 10.48
N THR A 336 -2.83 -10.38 11.19
CA THR A 336 -3.78 -9.29 11.42
C THR A 336 -3.52 -8.61 12.76
N LEU A 337 -3.37 -7.28 12.75
CA LEU A 337 -3.15 -6.46 13.93
C LEU A 337 -4.47 -6.22 14.66
N THR A 338 -4.67 -6.94 15.77
CA THR A 338 -5.75 -6.62 16.71
C THR A 338 -5.40 -5.38 17.53
N PRO A 339 -6.38 -4.70 18.18
CA PRO A 339 -6.10 -3.56 19.05
C PRO A 339 -5.08 -3.85 20.16
N GLU A 340 -5.07 -5.09 20.69
CA GLU A 340 -4.10 -5.52 21.70
C GLU A 340 -2.71 -5.68 21.10
N LEU A 341 -2.62 -6.20 19.88
CA LEU A 341 -1.35 -6.40 19.18
C LEU A 341 -0.75 -5.08 18.70
N GLN A 342 -1.56 -4.09 18.35
CA GLN A 342 -1.12 -2.72 18.02
C GLN A 342 -0.44 -2.00 19.20
N LYS A 343 -0.69 -2.41 20.45
CA LYS A 343 0.02 -1.89 21.63
C LYS A 343 1.42 -2.49 21.80
N ILE A 344 1.69 -3.58 21.08
CA ILE A 344 2.94 -4.35 21.16
C ILE A 344 3.79 -4.11 19.92
N ILE A 345 3.18 -4.11 18.74
CA ILE A 345 3.85 -3.88 17.46
C ILE A 345 3.57 -2.45 17.02
N GLU A 346 4.61 -1.65 16.96
CA GLU A 346 4.51 -0.27 16.47
C GLU A 346 4.66 -0.24 14.95
N ILE A 347 3.67 0.36 14.28
CA ILE A 347 3.75 0.65 12.85
C ILE A 347 4.19 2.11 12.69
N VAL A 348 5.23 2.34 11.91
CA VAL A 348 5.66 3.71 11.58
C VAL A 348 4.52 4.41 10.81
N TYR A 349 4.31 5.70 11.04
CA TYR A 349 3.18 6.46 10.47
C TYR A 349 3.14 6.45 8.92
N THR A 350 4.28 6.25 8.24
CA THR A 350 4.37 6.04 6.79
C THR A 350 3.89 4.65 6.35
N LYS A 351 3.59 3.75 7.29
CA LYS A 351 3.17 2.36 7.05
C LYS A 351 4.19 1.52 6.23
N GLU A 352 5.47 1.87 6.30
CA GLU A 352 6.54 1.17 5.57
C GLU A 352 7.29 0.15 6.42
N LYS A 353 7.27 0.32 7.73
CA LYS A 353 8.01 -0.54 8.67
C LYS A 353 7.19 -0.85 9.91
N ALA A 354 7.35 -2.09 10.41
CA ALA A 354 6.87 -2.52 11.71
C ALA A 354 8.06 -2.70 12.66
N MET A 355 7.93 -2.17 13.88
CA MET A 355 8.87 -2.43 14.97
C MET A 355 8.32 -3.57 15.81
N VAL A 356 8.96 -4.72 15.68
CA VAL A 356 8.52 -5.96 16.32
C VAL A 356 9.37 -6.19 17.57
N PRO A 357 8.78 -6.27 18.77
CA PRO A 357 9.53 -6.44 20.01
C PRO A 357 10.07 -7.87 20.18
N ILE A 358 11.07 -8.01 21.03
CA ILE A 358 11.72 -9.30 21.31
C ILE A 358 10.72 -10.36 21.79
N SER A 359 9.72 -9.96 22.61
CA SER A 359 8.68 -10.87 23.08
C SER A 359 7.85 -11.51 21.96
N PHE A 360 7.56 -10.74 20.89
CA PHE A 360 6.89 -11.26 19.70
C PHE A 360 7.81 -12.21 18.92
N ILE A 361 9.10 -11.84 18.75
CA ILE A 361 10.10 -12.68 18.06
C ILE A 361 10.24 -14.03 18.76
N GLN A 362 10.33 -14.02 20.09
CA GLN A 362 10.41 -15.25 20.89
C GLN A 362 9.14 -16.10 20.74
N ALA A 363 7.95 -15.47 20.83
CA ALA A 363 6.69 -16.15 20.62
C ALA A 363 6.55 -16.74 19.21
N LEU A 364 7.03 -16.04 18.18
CA LEU A 364 7.04 -16.53 16.81
C LEU A 364 7.93 -17.76 16.66
N ARG A 365 9.14 -17.74 17.22
CA ARG A 365 10.08 -18.87 17.17
C ARG A 365 9.57 -20.09 17.91
N ALA A 366 8.75 -19.89 18.96
CA ALA A 366 8.08 -20.94 19.74
C ALA A 366 6.70 -21.31 19.16
N GLY A 367 6.26 -20.67 18.08
CA GLY A 367 4.95 -20.87 17.47
C GLY A 367 4.78 -22.29 16.94
N VAL A 368 3.62 -22.88 17.20
CA VAL A 368 3.28 -24.24 16.79
C VAL A 368 1.90 -24.25 16.15
N ALA A 369 1.77 -24.91 15.01
CA ALA A 369 0.50 -25.13 14.33
C ALA A 369 -0.28 -26.29 15.00
N LYS A 370 -1.58 -26.42 14.67
CA LYS A 370 -2.45 -27.47 15.22
C LYS A 370 -1.95 -28.89 14.97
N ASP A 371 -1.21 -29.10 13.88
CA ASP A 371 -0.63 -30.41 13.53
C ASP A 371 0.78 -30.63 14.09
N GLY A 372 1.23 -29.76 15.01
CA GLY A 372 2.55 -29.83 15.63
C GLY A 372 3.66 -29.13 14.85
N THR A 373 3.40 -28.61 13.63
CA THR A 373 4.43 -27.94 12.82
C THR A 373 4.91 -26.66 13.51
N THR A 374 6.22 -26.53 13.66
CA THR A 374 6.89 -25.39 14.29
C THR A 374 7.36 -24.35 13.30
N TYR A 375 7.71 -23.15 13.80
CA TYR A 375 8.32 -22.08 12.98
C TYR A 375 9.62 -22.52 12.28
N PRO A 376 10.59 -23.20 12.94
CA PRO A 376 11.78 -23.73 12.25
C PRO A 376 11.43 -24.69 11.10
N GLU A 377 10.50 -25.61 11.31
CA GLU A 377 10.08 -26.55 10.26
C GLU A 377 9.40 -25.85 9.07
N TRP A 378 8.67 -24.75 9.30
CA TRP A 378 8.17 -23.93 8.23
C TRP A 378 9.29 -23.33 7.39
N ILE A 379 10.32 -22.76 8.04
CA ILE A 379 11.48 -22.17 7.39
C ILE A 379 12.24 -23.23 6.57
N ASP A 380 12.53 -24.38 7.16
CA ASP A 380 13.26 -25.48 6.51
C ASP A 380 12.46 -26.02 5.30
N LYS A 381 11.13 -26.13 5.46
CA LYS A 381 10.27 -26.55 4.35
C LYS A 381 10.25 -25.55 3.21
N ALA A 382 10.19 -24.24 3.50
CA ALA A 382 10.25 -23.21 2.48
C ALA A 382 11.57 -23.25 1.69
N GLN A 383 12.71 -23.43 2.38
CA GLN A 383 14.02 -23.61 1.75
C GLN A 383 14.07 -24.87 0.90
N THR A 384 13.54 -25.99 1.40
CA THR A 384 13.49 -27.25 0.67
C THR A 384 12.69 -27.10 -0.63
N VAL A 385 11.50 -26.47 -0.57
CA VAL A 385 10.66 -26.24 -1.74
C VAL A 385 11.34 -25.32 -2.75
N PHE A 386 12.09 -24.31 -2.27
CA PHE A 386 12.87 -23.41 -3.14
C PHE A 386 14.00 -24.14 -3.87
N ARG A 387 14.71 -25.03 -3.17
CA ARG A 387 15.87 -25.77 -3.70
C ARG A 387 15.50 -26.96 -4.57
N THR A 388 14.27 -27.49 -4.44
CA THR A 388 13.83 -28.64 -5.22
C THR A 388 13.65 -28.23 -6.68
N PRO A 389 14.43 -28.78 -7.63
CA PRO A 389 14.27 -28.50 -9.04
C PRO A 389 12.85 -28.89 -9.47
N SER A 390 12.22 -28.08 -10.29
CA SER A 390 10.96 -28.46 -10.91
C SER A 390 11.19 -29.69 -11.79
N GLN A 391 10.67 -30.84 -11.40
CA GLN A 391 10.75 -32.07 -12.22
C GLN A 391 9.95 -31.99 -13.53
N THR A 392 9.37 -30.84 -13.81
CA THR A 392 8.58 -30.56 -15.03
C THR A 392 9.03 -29.25 -15.66
N GLU A 393 10.30 -29.12 -16.03
CA GLU A 393 10.52 -28.50 -17.33
C GLU A 393 10.06 -29.56 -18.34
N PRO A 394 9.02 -29.30 -19.17
CA PRO A 394 8.94 -30.04 -20.40
C PRO A 394 10.28 -29.76 -21.05
N LYS A 395 11.13 -30.80 -21.22
CA LYS A 395 12.17 -30.73 -22.23
C LYS A 395 11.42 -30.25 -23.45
N LEU A 396 11.59 -28.99 -23.82
CA LEU A 396 11.24 -28.55 -25.15
C LEU A 396 11.84 -29.62 -26.02
N PRO A 397 11.04 -30.36 -26.82
CA PRO A 397 11.61 -31.31 -27.74
C PRO A 397 12.68 -30.52 -28.45
N SER A 398 13.94 -30.99 -28.35
CA SER A 398 15.03 -30.36 -29.07
C SER A 398 14.55 -30.35 -30.50
N LEU A 399 14.09 -29.20 -30.98
CA LEU A 399 13.76 -29.05 -32.39
C LEU A 399 15.06 -29.46 -33.10
N PRO A 400 15.04 -30.48 -33.93
CA PRO A 400 16.21 -30.85 -34.63
C PRO A 400 16.75 -29.61 -35.33
N LEU A 401 18.02 -29.29 -35.09
CA LEU A 401 18.67 -28.14 -35.74
C LEU A 401 18.36 -28.25 -37.24
N PRO A 402 18.07 -27.11 -37.93
CA PRO A 402 17.84 -27.09 -39.37
C PRO A 402 19.04 -27.74 -40.10
N GLY A 403 18.97 -29.01 -40.32
CA GLY A 403 19.95 -29.80 -41.03
C GLY A 403 19.42 -30.23 -42.39
N LEU A 404 20.26 -30.91 -43.18
CA LEU A 404 20.00 -31.35 -44.55
C LEU A 404 18.74 -32.22 -44.78
N GLY A 405 17.98 -32.54 -43.73
CA GLY A 405 16.71 -33.33 -43.82
C GLY A 405 15.43 -32.52 -43.54
N MET A 406 15.50 -31.18 -43.34
CA MET A 406 14.28 -30.40 -43.05
C MET A 406 13.51 -30.09 -44.35
N PRO A 407 12.18 -30.32 -44.38
CA PRO A 407 11.34 -29.94 -45.53
C PRO A 407 11.50 -28.47 -45.91
N GLN A 408 11.58 -28.20 -47.22
CA GLN A 408 11.88 -26.86 -47.76
C GLN A 408 10.94 -25.74 -47.25
N GLY A 409 9.65 -26.05 -47.11
CA GLY A 409 8.67 -25.10 -46.58
C GLY A 409 8.89 -24.67 -45.12
N PHE A 410 9.52 -25.51 -44.30
CA PHE A 410 9.86 -25.17 -42.91
C PHE A 410 11.10 -24.28 -42.83
N ARG A 411 12.05 -24.46 -43.76
CA ARG A 411 13.22 -23.59 -43.90
C ARG A 411 12.81 -22.16 -44.27
N GLU A 412 11.90 -22.02 -45.24
CA GLU A 412 11.43 -20.71 -45.66
C GLU A 412 10.69 -19.92 -44.55
N VAL A 413 9.95 -20.61 -43.68
CA VAL A 413 9.28 -20.02 -42.52
C VAL A 413 10.29 -19.54 -41.49
N LEU A 414 11.34 -20.31 -41.21
CA LEU A 414 12.41 -19.94 -40.27
C LEU A 414 13.28 -18.78 -40.82
N GLU A 415 13.58 -18.78 -42.11
CA GLU A 415 14.27 -17.67 -42.77
C GLU A 415 13.50 -16.36 -42.78
N LYS A 416 12.17 -16.43 -42.95
CA LYS A 416 11.26 -15.27 -42.85
C LYS A 416 11.07 -14.76 -41.44
N SER A 417 11.26 -15.60 -40.40
CA SER A 417 11.17 -15.22 -38.98
C SER A 417 12.47 -14.67 -38.39
N GLY A 418 13.49 -14.41 -39.21
CA GLY A 418 14.70 -13.67 -38.78
C GLY A 418 15.80 -14.54 -38.17
N PHE A 419 15.74 -15.88 -38.31
CA PHE A 419 16.83 -16.76 -37.87
C PHE A 419 18.00 -16.70 -38.90
N PRO A 420 19.22 -16.36 -38.49
CA PRO A 420 20.35 -16.26 -39.42
C PRO A 420 20.77 -17.61 -39.98
N LYS A 421 21.07 -17.65 -41.27
CA LYS A 421 21.66 -18.83 -41.96
C LYS A 421 22.97 -19.20 -41.29
N GLY A 422 23.05 -20.39 -40.70
CA GLY A 422 24.31 -20.99 -40.28
C GLY A 422 24.75 -20.79 -38.84
N SER A 423 23.87 -20.33 -37.91
CA SER A 423 24.21 -20.27 -36.49
C SER A 423 24.32 -21.69 -35.91
N ARG A 424 25.53 -22.13 -35.58
CA ARG A 424 25.75 -23.22 -34.61
C ARG A 424 25.47 -22.60 -33.21
N VAL A 425 24.52 -23.16 -32.49
CA VAL A 425 24.37 -22.97 -31.05
C VAL A 425 25.10 -24.12 -30.34
#